data_6b8dbbfee031e8d0f1958e1499ba3b6e
#
_entry.id   6b8dbbfee031e8d0f1958e1499ba3b6e
#
_cell.length_a   1.000
_cell.length_b   1.000
_cell.length_c   1.000
_cell.angle_alpha   90.00
_cell.angle_beta   90.00
_cell.angle_gamma   90.00
#
_symmetry.space_group_name_H-M   'P 1'
#
loop_
_entity.id
_entity.type
_entity.pdbx_description
1 polymer ?
#
loop_
_entity_poly.entity_id
_entity_poly.type
_entity_poly.pdbx_seq_one_letter_code
_entity_poly.pdbx_strand_id
1 'polypeptide(L)'
;ADVTPPEKRAGAFGLVGAAWGFGFIIGPALGGLLGATNPRLPFMVAGALALANALYGIFVLPESHPPERRAPFSFARANPIGSLQLLRRHRELFGLAAASLLYAVGHTVFPSVFVLWAGYVLGWEAKAIGYSLAVVGVLNVIVQGGLVRPLVRKLGERTALRIGAIAGAVGFTVYGLANSVPLFWLGAVLYAPAGLFNPSLLGLISKQVGP
;
A
#
# COMPACT_ATOMS: atom_id res chain seq x y z
N ALA A 1 -1.63 3.92 18.93
CA ALA A 1 -1.98 5.28 19.36
C ALA A 1 -2.22 5.31 20.89
N ASP A 2 -2.94 4.35 21.43
CA ASP A 2 -3.43 4.37 22.81
C ASP A 2 -2.33 4.17 23.87
N VAL A 3 -1.30 3.42 23.51
CA VAL A 3 -0.13 3.12 24.38
C VAL A 3 1.08 4.01 24.10
N THR A 4 0.98 4.97 23.16
CA THR A 4 2.11 5.80 22.76
C THR A 4 1.84 7.26 23.07
N PRO A 5 2.73 7.94 23.84
CA PRO A 5 2.61 9.38 24.10
C PRO A 5 2.52 10.20 22.81
N PRO A 6 1.75 11.30 22.78
CA PRO A 6 1.52 12.09 21.58
C PRO A 6 2.80 12.50 20.82
N GLU A 7 3.85 12.85 21.55
CA GLU A 7 5.14 13.31 21.01
C GLU A 7 5.88 12.21 20.27
N LYS A 8 5.64 10.93 20.62
CA LYS A 8 6.29 9.75 20.03
C LYS A 8 5.45 9.05 18.98
N ARG A 9 4.18 9.44 18.79
CA ARG A 9 3.26 8.78 17.85
C ARG A 9 3.76 8.80 16.42
N ALA A 10 4.31 9.92 15.96
CA ALA A 10 4.86 10.04 14.62
C ALA A 10 6.00 9.03 14.35
N GLY A 11 6.89 8.84 15.34
CA GLY A 11 7.95 7.84 15.27
C GLY A 11 7.40 6.40 15.24
N ALA A 12 6.40 6.10 16.09
CA ALA A 12 5.76 4.77 16.11
C ALA A 12 5.07 4.44 14.78
N PHE A 13 4.34 5.39 14.20
CA PHE A 13 3.75 5.21 12.86
C PHE A 13 4.83 5.07 11.78
N GLY A 14 5.97 5.76 11.92
CA GLY A 14 7.12 5.59 11.04
C GLY A 14 7.68 4.16 11.05
N LEU A 15 7.77 3.54 12.24
CA LEU A 15 8.20 2.14 12.37
C LEU A 15 7.22 1.17 11.72
N VAL A 16 5.91 1.39 11.88
CA VAL A 16 4.88 0.59 11.19
C VAL A 16 5.04 0.72 9.66
N GLY A 17 5.24 1.94 9.16
CA GLY A 17 5.49 2.17 7.74
C GLY A 17 6.76 1.49 7.23
N ALA A 18 7.84 1.51 8.02
CA ALA A 18 9.07 0.79 7.71
C ALA A 18 8.86 -0.72 7.66
N ALA A 19 8.14 -1.29 8.63
CA ALA A 19 7.81 -2.72 8.65
C ALA A 19 7.01 -3.14 7.40
N TRP A 20 6.04 -2.32 6.97
CA TRP A 20 5.31 -2.53 5.71
C TRP A 20 6.26 -2.52 4.50
N GLY A 21 7.18 -1.54 4.43
CA GLY A 21 8.18 -1.45 3.37
C GLY A 21 9.09 -2.68 3.31
N PHE A 22 9.61 -3.11 4.45
CA PHE A 22 10.40 -4.34 4.55
C PHE A 22 9.62 -5.58 4.13
N GLY A 23 8.38 -5.72 4.60
CA GLY A 23 7.50 -6.83 4.22
C GLY A 23 7.26 -6.87 2.71
N PHE A 24 7.11 -5.71 2.07
CA PHE A 24 6.88 -5.61 0.63
C PHE A 24 8.13 -5.95 -0.20
N ILE A 25 9.34 -5.81 0.35
CA ILE A 25 10.59 -6.22 -0.30
C ILE A 25 10.85 -7.71 -0.06
N ILE A 26 10.81 -8.12 1.20
CA ILE A 26 11.20 -9.48 1.63
C ILE A 26 10.15 -10.50 1.22
N GLY A 27 8.85 -10.15 1.33
CA GLY A 27 7.74 -11.07 1.04
C GLY A 27 7.80 -11.69 -0.36
N PRO A 28 7.79 -10.88 -1.43
CA PRO A 28 7.89 -11.40 -2.80
C PRO A 28 9.21 -12.12 -3.09
N ALA A 29 10.34 -11.65 -2.52
CA ALA A 29 11.63 -12.29 -2.70
C ALA A 29 11.63 -13.71 -2.10
N LEU A 30 11.20 -13.84 -0.84
CA LEU A 30 11.06 -15.14 -0.18
C LEU A 30 10.00 -16.00 -0.87
N GLY A 31 8.87 -15.40 -1.26
CA GLY A 31 7.81 -16.10 -1.99
C GLY A 31 8.31 -16.69 -3.31
N GLY A 32 9.09 -15.94 -4.07
CA GLY A 32 9.70 -16.40 -5.31
C GLY A 32 10.74 -17.50 -5.10
N LEU A 33 11.61 -17.37 -4.10
CA LEU A 33 12.62 -18.37 -3.76
C LEU A 33 12.01 -19.68 -3.27
N LEU A 34 11.09 -19.61 -2.31
CA LEU A 34 10.41 -20.79 -1.77
C LEU A 34 9.49 -21.43 -2.81
N GLY A 35 8.78 -20.61 -3.59
CA GLY A 35 7.87 -21.05 -4.64
C GLY A 35 8.57 -21.76 -5.79
N ALA A 36 9.81 -21.36 -6.11
CA ALA A 36 10.63 -22.05 -7.09
C ALA A 36 11.00 -23.47 -6.68
N THR A 37 11.10 -23.74 -5.36
CA THR A 37 11.37 -25.08 -4.84
C THR A 37 10.09 -25.89 -4.72
N ASN A 38 9.04 -25.32 -4.12
CA ASN A 38 7.73 -25.93 -3.99
C ASN A 38 6.66 -24.82 -3.86
N PRO A 39 5.63 -24.79 -4.76
CA PRO A 39 4.59 -23.75 -4.76
C PRO A 39 3.79 -23.67 -3.44
N ARG A 40 3.80 -24.69 -2.60
CA ARG A 40 3.08 -24.70 -1.31
C ARG A 40 3.90 -24.10 -0.17
N LEU A 41 5.23 -24.07 -0.27
CA LEU A 41 6.11 -23.58 0.81
C LEU A 41 5.83 -22.13 1.22
N PRO A 42 5.62 -21.18 0.30
CA PRO A 42 5.30 -19.79 0.68
C PRO A 42 4.06 -19.71 1.58
N PHE A 43 3.02 -20.48 1.28
CA PHE A 43 1.78 -20.51 2.08
C PHE A 43 2.00 -21.14 3.45
N MET A 44 2.80 -22.20 3.55
CA MET A 44 3.13 -22.84 4.83
C MET A 44 3.92 -21.89 5.72
N VAL A 45 4.92 -21.20 5.17
CA VAL A 45 5.73 -20.20 5.90
C VAL A 45 4.87 -19.02 6.33
N ALA A 46 4.03 -18.48 5.43
CA ALA A 46 3.11 -17.40 5.77
C ALA A 46 2.11 -17.83 6.87
N GLY A 47 1.58 -19.04 6.80
CA GLY A 47 0.69 -19.60 7.83
C GLY A 47 1.38 -19.76 9.19
N ALA A 48 2.62 -20.25 9.20
CA ALA A 48 3.40 -20.37 10.43
C ALA A 48 3.71 -19.00 11.06
N LEU A 49 4.10 -18.01 10.23
CA LEU A 49 4.32 -16.63 10.69
C LEU A 49 3.03 -15.98 11.22
N ALA A 50 1.90 -16.21 10.54
CA ALA A 50 0.61 -15.69 11.01
C ALA A 50 0.20 -16.32 12.35
N LEU A 51 0.41 -17.63 12.52
CA LEU A 51 0.17 -18.34 13.77
C LEU A 51 1.08 -17.81 14.90
N ALA A 52 2.38 -17.67 14.63
CA ALA A 52 3.32 -17.11 15.59
C ALA A 52 2.92 -15.67 16.01
N ASN A 53 2.50 -14.85 15.05
CA ASN A 53 2.00 -13.50 15.34
C ASN A 53 0.70 -13.51 16.16
N ALA A 54 -0.22 -14.44 15.89
CA ALA A 54 -1.45 -14.61 16.68
C ALA A 54 -1.13 -15.04 18.13
N LEU A 55 -0.23 -16.01 18.31
CA LEU A 55 0.22 -16.44 19.64
C LEU A 55 0.91 -15.29 20.39
N TYR A 56 1.78 -14.54 19.71
CA TYR A 56 2.39 -13.34 20.29
C TYR A 56 1.33 -12.33 20.72
N GLY A 57 0.32 -12.09 19.89
CA GLY A 57 -0.78 -11.18 20.22
C GLY A 57 -1.59 -11.63 21.45
N ILE A 58 -1.85 -12.92 21.56
CA ILE A 58 -2.62 -13.47 22.69
C ILE A 58 -1.82 -13.47 24.01
N PHE A 59 -0.53 -13.85 23.96
CA PHE A 59 0.23 -14.09 25.18
C PHE A 59 1.11 -12.92 25.63
N VAL A 60 1.47 -12.02 24.72
CA VAL A 60 2.48 -10.97 24.97
C VAL A 60 1.91 -9.57 24.91
N LEU A 61 0.95 -9.29 23.98
CA LEU A 61 0.42 -7.96 23.83
C LEU A 61 -0.57 -7.63 24.96
N PRO A 62 -0.33 -6.53 25.73
CA PRO A 62 -1.30 -6.06 26.71
C PRO A 62 -2.55 -5.49 26.00
N GLU A 63 -3.70 -5.64 26.64
CA GLU A 63 -4.95 -5.02 26.17
C GLU A 63 -4.83 -3.49 26.21
N SER A 64 -4.95 -2.85 25.07
CA SER A 64 -4.82 -1.39 24.94
C SER A 64 -6.13 -0.63 25.12
N HIS A 65 -7.27 -1.33 25.09
CA HIS A 65 -8.59 -0.73 25.21
C HIS A 65 -9.44 -1.44 26.28
N PRO A 66 -9.37 -0.98 27.53
CA PRO A 66 -10.03 -1.63 28.65
C PRO A 66 -11.57 -1.70 28.44
N PRO A 67 -12.23 -2.73 28.98
CA PRO A 67 -13.65 -2.99 28.77
C PRO A 67 -14.55 -1.79 29.06
N GLU A 68 -14.20 -0.97 30.06
CA GLU A 68 -14.97 0.21 30.50
C GLU A 68 -15.05 1.31 29.44
N ARG A 69 -14.09 1.33 28.53
CA ARG A 69 -14.03 2.32 27.42
C ARG A 69 -14.61 1.79 26.12
N ARG A 70 -15.03 0.53 26.08
CA ARG A 70 -15.60 -0.09 24.87
C ARG A 70 -17.01 0.42 24.65
N ALA A 71 -17.26 1.03 23.49
CA ALA A 71 -18.62 1.39 23.10
C ALA A 71 -19.41 0.11 22.77
N PRO A 72 -20.69 0.02 23.19
CA PRO A 72 -21.53 -1.12 22.84
C PRO A 72 -21.67 -1.24 21.31
N PHE A 73 -21.64 -2.49 20.83
CA PHE A 73 -21.81 -2.76 19.42
C PHE A 73 -23.21 -2.29 18.96
N SER A 74 -23.25 -1.55 17.88
CA SER A 74 -24.50 -1.05 17.29
C SER A 74 -24.49 -1.25 15.78
N PHE A 75 -25.41 -2.04 15.24
CA PHE A 75 -25.59 -2.22 13.80
C PHE A 75 -25.86 -0.90 13.07
N ALA A 76 -26.52 0.06 13.71
CA ALA A 76 -26.77 1.38 13.14
C ALA A 76 -25.48 2.17 12.91
N ARG A 77 -24.48 2.02 13.80
CA ARG A 77 -23.15 2.65 13.66
C ARG A 77 -22.23 1.88 12.72
N ALA A 78 -22.42 0.57 12.61
CA ALA A 78 -21.66 -0.30 11.69
C ALA A 78 -22.17 -0.26 10.25
N ASN A 79 -23.21 0.54 9.97
CA ASN A 79 -23.81 0.61 8.64
C ASN A 79 -22.88 1.33 7.64
N PRO A 80 -22.33 0.62 6.62
CA PRO A 80 -21.47 1.23 5.61
C PRO A 80 -22.19 2.30 4.76
N ILE A 81 -23.54 2.22 4.66
CA ILE A 81 -24.34 3.24 3.97
C ILE A 81 -24.31 4.57 4.73
N GLY A 82 -24.16 4.56 6.06
CA GLY A 82 -23.96 5.75 6.87
C GLY A 82 -22.70 6.53 6.48
N SER A 83 -21.64 5.84 6.09
CA SER A 83 -20.39 6.44 5.60
C SER A 83 -20.60 7.19 4.28
N LEU A 84 -21.51 6.72 3.41
CA LEU A 84 -21.89 7.40 2.18
C LEU A 84 -22.68 8.69 2.41
N GLN A 85 -23.42 8.77 3.53
CA GLN A 85 -24.12 10.01 3.91
C GLN A 85 -23.13 11.11 4.31
N LEU A 86 -21.98 10.75 4.91
CA LEU A 86 -20.92 11.70 5.20
C LEU A 86 -20.34 12.31 3.92
N LEU A 87 -20.13 11.49 2.87
CA LEU A 87 -19.71 11.94 1.55
C LEU A 87 -20.73 12.87 0.88
N ARG A 88 -22.04 12.64 1.09
CA ARG A 88 -23.09 13.53 0.58
C ARG A 88 -23.11 14.89 1.26
N ARG A 89 -22.74 14.97 2.54
CA ARG A 89 -22.66 16.23 3.28
C ARG A 89 -21.46 17.09 2.85
N HIS A 90 -20.38 16.47 2.37
CA HIS A 90 -19.14 17.16 1.98
C HIS A 90 -18.85 16.91 0.50
N ARG A 91 -19.51 17.70 -0.39
CA ARG A 91 -19.33 17.58 -1.86
C ARG A 91 -17.85 17.63 -2.28
N GLU A 92 -17.04 18.34 -1.53
CA GLU A 92 -15.59 18.48 -1.75
C GLU A 92 -14.84 17.15 -1.57
N LEU A 93 -15.31 16.29 -0.63
CA LEU A 93 -14.72 14.97 -0.41
C LEU A 93 -15.11 13.96 -1.49
N PHE A 94 -16.20 14.20 -2.21
CA PHE A 94 -16.67 13.26 -3.23
C PHE A 94 -15.65 13.08 -4.36
N GLY A 95 -15.05 14.18 -4.84
CA GLY A 95 -13.99 14.13 -5.86
C GLY A 95 -12.74 13.38 -5.40
N LEU A 96 -12.33 13.59 -4.14
CA LEU A 96 -11.19 12.87 -3.56
C LEU A 96 -11.50 11.40 -3.32
N ALA A 97 -12.71 11.07 -2.89
CA ALA A 97 -13.17 9.68 -2.71
C ALA A 97 -13.26 8.94 -4.05
N ALA A 98 -13.77 9.59 -5.10
CA ALA A 98 -13.80 9.02 -6.45
C ALA A 98 -12.39 8.78 -6.99
N ALA A 99 -11.47 9.74 -6.81
CA ALA A 99 -10.07 9.59 -7.18
C ALA A 99 -9.40 8.44 -6.42
N SER A 100 -9.69 8.31 -5.11
CA SER A 100 -9.22 7.21 -4.28
C SER A 100 -9.71 5.86 -4.79
N LEU A 101 -11.01 5.75 -5.11
CA LEU A 101 -11.61 4.53 -5.62
C LEU A 101 -10.99 4.12 -6.96
N LEU A 102 -10.90 5.04 -7.91
CA LEU A 102 -10.31 4.78 -9.23
C LEU A 102 -8.83 4.36 -9.10
N TYR A 103 -8.08 5.05 -8.24
CA TYR A 103 -6.69 4.68 -7.98
C TYR A 103 -6.59 3.29 -7.35
N ALA A 104 -7.42 2.97 -6.35
CA ALA A 104 -7.41 1.67 -5.69
C ALA A 104 -7.74 0.53 -6.66
N VAL A 105 -8.75 0.72 -7.52
CA VAL A 105 -9.09 -0.25 -8.57
C VAL A 105 -7.90 -0.46 -9.51
N GLY A 106 -7.32 0.61 -10.06
CA GLY A 106 -6.16 0.52 -10.94
C GLY A 106 -4.94 -0.13 -10.27
N HIS A 107 -4.66 0.26 -9.03
CA HIS A 107 -3.52 -0.27 -8.27
C HIS A 107 -3.66 -1.76 -7.96
N THR A 108 -4.87 -2.27 -7.74
CA THR A 108 -5.13 -3.68 -7.44
C THR A 108 -4.90 -4.60 -8.66
N VAL A 109 -5.00 -4.06 -9.87
CA VAL A 109 -4.75 -4.83 -11.11
C VAL A 109 -3.34 -5.41 -11.13
N PHE A 110 -2.33 -4.61 -10.74
CA PHE A 110 -0.94 -5.06 -10.80
C PHE A 110 -0.68 -6.33 -9.96
N PRO A 111 -0.94 -6.39 -8.65
CA PRO A 111 -0.71 -7.60 -7.86
C PRO A 111 -1.62 -8.77 -8.29
N SER A 112 -2.79 -8.49 -8.88
CA SER A 112 -3.73 -9.54 -9.28
C SER A 112 -3.31 -10.29 -10.54
N VAL A 113 -2.71 -9.61 -11.51
CA VAL A 113 -2.41 -10.22 -12.83
C VAL A 113 -0.91 -10.29 -13.14
N PHE A 114 -0.07 -9.57 -12.42
CA PHE A 114 1.35 -9.43 -12.73
C PHE A 114 2.07 -10.77 -12.85
N VAL A 115 1.82 -11.70 -11.95
CA VAL A 115 2.51 -13.00 -11.93
C VAL A 115 2.19 -13.80 -13.19
N LEU A 116 0.91 -13.83 -13.58
CA LEU A 116 0.47 -14.54 -14.79
C LEU A 116 0.97 -13.84 -16.04
N TRP A 117 0.87 -12.52 -16.09
CA TRP A 117 1.34 -11.71 -17.20
C TRP A 117 2.86 -11.84 -17.41
N ALA A 118 3.67 -11.75 -16.35
CA ALA A 118 5.11 -11.87 -16.43
C ALA A 118 5.54 -13.28 -16.88
N GLY A 119 4.86 -14.31 -16.40
CA GLY A 119 5.08 -15.69 -16.88
C GLY A 119 4.74 -15.86 -18.35
N TYR A 120 3.59 -15.32 -18.79
CA TYR A 120 3.12 -15.49 -20.17
C TYR A 120 3.88 -14.61 -21.17
N VAL A 121 4.09 -13.32 -20.85
CA VAL A 121 4.67 -12.34 -21.79
C VAL A 121 6.20 -12.32 -21.77
N LEU A 122 6.79 -12.41 -20.57
CA LEU A 122 8.24 -12.31 -20.37
C LEU A 122 8.92 -13.68 -20.19
N GLY A 123 8.15 -14.76 -20.07
CA GLY A 123 8.69 -16.09 -19.79
C GLY A 123 9.34 -16.21 -18.41
N TRP A 124 8.94 -15.38 -17.45
CA TRP A 124 9.56 -15.36 -16.12
C TRP A 124 9.05 -16.49 -15.23
N GLU A 125 9.98 -17.17 -14.60
CA GLU A 125 9.72 -18.12 -13.53
C GLU A 125 9.50 -17.44 -12.18
N ALA A 126 9.00 -18.17 -11.20
CA ALA A 126 8.68 -17.67 -9.85
C ALA A 126 9.84 -16.89 -9.20
N LYS A 127 11.07 -17.35 -9.40
CA LYS A 127 12.27 -16.69 -8.86
C LYS A 127 12.50 -15.30 -9.48
N ALA A 128 12.38 -15.17 -10.80
CA ALA A 128 12.54 -13.89 -11.50
C ALA A 128 11.43 -12.92 -11.13
N ILE A 129 10.20 -13.40 -11.02
CA ILE A 129 9.04 -12.64 -10.56
C ILE A 129 9.26 -12.13 -9.13
N GLY A 130 9.69 -13.00 -8.21
CA GLY A 130 9.98 -12.62 -6.82
C GLY A 130 11.04 -11.52 -6.72
N TYR A 131 12.14 -11.64 -7.46
CA TYR A 131 13.18 -10.61 -7.50
C TYR A 131 12.69 -9.30 -8.12
N SER A 132 11.92 -9.35 -9.18
CA SER A 132 11.39 -8.14 -9.80
C SER A 132 10.46 -7.37 -8.84
N LEU A 133 9.60 -8.06 -8.11
CA LEU A 133 8.75 -7.46 -7.08
C LEU A 133 9.56 -6.88 -5.92
N ALA A 134 10.65 -7.54 -5.51
CA ALA A 134 11.54 -7.01 -4.48
C ALA A 134 12.20 -5.69 -4.95
N VAL A 135 12.69 -5.62 -6.20
CA VAL A 135 13.26 -4.38 -6.77
C VAL A 135 12.21 -3.29 -6.85
N VAL A 136 10.99 -3.59 -7.31
CA VAL A 136 9.88 -2.63 -7.30
C VAL A 136 9.55 -2.17 -5.89
N GLY A 137 9.61 -3.08 -4.89
CA GLY A 137 9.49 -2.76 -3.48
C GLY A 137 10.54 -1.76 -3.00
N VAL A 138 11.80 -1.97 -3.36
CA VAL A 138 12.91 -1.04 -3.05
C VAL A 138 12.65 0.35 -3.68
N LEU A 139 12.24 0.41 -4.95
CA LEU A 139 11.89 1.67 -5.60
C LEU A 139 10.76 2.39 -4.87
N ASN A 140 9.73 1.67 -4.43
CA ASN A 140 8.64 2.22 -3.63
C ASN A 140 9.14 2.79 -2.29
N VAL A 141 10.02 2.08 -1.58
CA VAL A 141 10.60 2.56 -0.32
C VAL A 141 11.42 3.84 -0.55
N ILE A 142 12.23 3.89 -1.59
CA ILE A 142 13.01 5.09 -1.96
C ILE A 142 12.08 6.27 -2.23
N VAL A 143 11.04 6.08 -3.01
CA VAL A 143 10.08 7.15 -3.35
C VAL A 143 9.31 7.59 -2.11
N GLN A 144 8.70 6.66 -1.38
CA GLN A 144 7.86 6.99 -0.22
C GLN A 144 8.67 7.51 0.96
N GLY A 145 9.83 6.92 1.24
CA GLY A 145 10.70 7.32 2.35
C GLY A 145 11.53 8.57 2.06
N GLY A 146 12.02 8.72 0.82
CA GLY A 146 12.97 9.76 0.44
C GLY A 146 12.37 10.93 -0.33
N LEU A 147 11.47 10.69 -1.28
CA LEU A 147 11.02 11.70 -2.23
C LEU A 147 9.68 12.35 -1.88
N VAL A 148 8.78 11.63 -1.21
CA VAL A 148 7.42 12.14 -0.94
C VAL A 148 7.46 13.43 -0.13
N ARG A 149 8.14 13.44 1.02
CA ARG A 149 8.17 14.61 1.91
C ARG A 149 8.75 15.87 1.25
N PRO A 150 9.95 15.84 0.63
CA PRO A 150 10.52 17.05 0.00
C PRO A 150 9.67 17.50 -1.20
N LEU A 151 9.13 16.59 -2.01
CA LEU A 151 8.33 16.95 -3.16
C LEU A 151 6.98 17.56 -2.75
N VAL A 152 6.27 16.95 -1.79
CA VAL A 152 5.00 17.50 -1.28
C VAL A 152 5.22 18.87 -0.64
N ARG A 153 6.31 19.05 0.12
CA ARG A 153 6.63 20.35 0.72
C ARG A 153 6.93 21.43 -0.33
N LYS A 154 7.61 21.08 -1.43
CA LYS A 154 8.01 22.02 -2.49
C LYS A 154 6.87 22.33 -3.48
N LEU A 155 6.10 21.33 -3.87
CA LEU A 155 5.11 21.41 -4.95
C LEU A 155 3.66 21.57 -4.44
N GLY A 156 3.44 21.28 -3.16
CA GLY A 156 2.11 21.20 -2.57
C GLY A 156 1.39 19.88 -2.87
N GLU A 157 0.42 19.52 -2.02
CA GLU A 157 -0.28 18.22 -2.08
C GLU A 157 -1.07 18.03 -3.38
N ARG A 158 -1.73 19.09 -3.89
CA ARG A 158 -2.51 19.00 -5.15
C ARG A 158 -1.64 18.67 -6.35
N THR A 159 -0.48 19.32 -6.46
CA THR A 159 0.46 19.07 -7.56
C THR A 159 1.09 17.70 -7.43
N ALA A 160 1.51 17.31 -6.22
CA ALA A 160 2.07 15.98 -5.94
C ALA A 160 1.05 14.85 -6.24
N LEU A 161 -0.22 15.04 -5.89
CA LEU A 161 -1.31 14.11 -6.23
C LEU A 161 -1.47 13.96 -7.75
N ARG A 162 -1.46 15.06 -8.50
CA ARG A 162 -1.56 15.03 -9.97
C ARG A 162 -0.37 14.31 -10.60
N ILE A 163 0.84 14.60 -10.15
CA ILE A 163 2.06 13.92 -10.62
C ILE A 163 1.96 12.42 -10.34
N GLY A 164 1.54 12.03 -9.14
CA GLY A 164 1.34 10.63 -8.77
C GLY A 164 0.31 9.93 -9.66
N ALA A 165 -0.83 10.59 -9.94
CA ALA A 165 -1.86 10.04 -10.81
C ALA A 165 -1.38 9.86 -12.26
N ILE A 166 -0.71 10.89 -12.83
CA ILE A 166 -0.16 10.84 -14.18
C ILE A 166 0.92 9.76 -14.30
N ALA A 167 1.85 9.71 -13.35
CA ALA A 167 2.89 8.69 -13.31
C ALA A 167 2.29 7.27 -13.23
N GLY A 168 1.24 7.10 -12.42
CA GLY A 168 0.49 5.84 -12.36
C GLY A 168 -0.11 5.45 -13.70
N ALA A 169 -0.80 6.38 -14.37
CA ALA A 169 -1.40 6.16 -15.67
C ALA A 169 -0.34 5.82 -16.75
N VAL A 170 0.72 6.61 -16.83
CA VAL A 170 1.81 6.38 -17.79
C VAL A 170 2.52 5.06 -17.50
N GLY A 171 2.88 4.78 -16.25
CA GLY A 171 3.54 3.55 -15.86
C GLY A 171 2.71 2.31 -16.19
N PHE A 172 1.41 2.30 -15.86
CA PHE A 172 0.52 1.19 -16.21
C PHE A 172 0.33 1.04 -17.72
N THR A 173 0.27 2.14 -18.46
CA THR A 173 0.21 2.08 -19.94
C THR A 173 1.47 1.40 -20.50
N VAL A 174 2.64 1.78 -19.99
CA VAL A 174 3.91 1.16 -20.41
C VAL A 174 3.96 -0.32 -20.02
N TYR A 175 3.49 -0.69 -18.82
CA TYR A 175 3.36 -2.10 -18.43
C TYR A 175 2.43 -2.88 -19.38
N GLY A 176 1.28 -2.30 -19.75
CA GLY A 176 0.34 -2.94 -20.66
C GLY A 176 0.90 -3.14 -22.08
N LEU A 177 1.81 -2.28 -22.51
CA LEU A 177 2.49 -2.36 -23.81
C LEU A 177 3.81 -3.14 -23.74
N ALA A 178 4.29 -3.50 -22.53
CA ALA A 178 5.57 -4.13 -22.35
C ALA A 178 5.56 -5.57 -22.88
N ASN A 179 6.42 -5.84 -23.87
CA ASN A 179 6.68 -7.14 -24.46
C ASN A 179 8.15 -7.59 -24.25
N SER A 180 8.90 -6.85 -23.46
CA SER A 180 10.32 -7.09 -23.21
C SER A 180 10.74 -6.61 -21.81
N VAL A 181 11.79 -7.21 -21.27
CA VAL A 181 12.32 -6.88 -19.94
C VAL A 181 12.73 -5.40 -19.81
N PRO A 182 13.42 -4.78 -20.78
CA PRO A 182 13.74 -3.35 -20.70
C PRO A 182 12.48 -2.46 -20.61
N LEU A 183 11.43 -2.79 -21.37
CA LEU A 183 10.19 -2.00 -21.36
C LEU A 183 9.42 -2.17 -20.03
N PHE A 184 9.47 -3.36 -19.44
CA PHE A 184 8.97 -3.57 -18.08
C PHE A 184 9.67 -2.64 -17.07
N TRP A 185 11.02 -2.59 -17.09
CA TRP A 185 11.76 -1.74 -16.15
C TRP A 185 11.55 -0.25 -16.42
N LEU A 186 11.38 0.15 -17.66
CA LEU A 186 10.97 1.52 -18.00
C LEU A 186 9.62 1.84 -17.36
N GLY A 187 8.64 0.93 -17.46
CA GLY A 187 7.34 1.06 -16.81
C GLY A 187 7.48 1.19 -15.28
N ALA A 188 8.36 0.40 -14.64
CA ALA A 188 8.60 0.46 -13.20
C ALA A 188 9.15 1.83 -12.77
N VAL A 189 10.12 2.38 -13.49
CA VAL A 189 10.69 3.71 -13.21
C VAL A 189 9.65 4.82 -13.41
N LEU A 190 8.89 4.77 -14.50
CA LEU A 190 7.85 5.76 -14.79
C LEU A 190 6.67 5.69 -13.79
N TYR A 191 6.38 4.48 -13.29
CA TYR A 191 5.37 4.27 -12.26
C TYR A 191 5.83 4.73 -10.87
N ALA A 192 7.11 4.73 -10.56
CA ALA A 192 7.61 4.99 -9.21
C ALA A 192 7.06 6.28 -8.55
N PRO A 193 6.91 7.43 -9.27
CA PRO A 193 6.31 8.64 -8.70
C PRO A 193 4.82 8.49 -8.32
N ALA A 194 4.14 7.41 -8.73
CA ALA A 194 2.76 7.13 -8.30
C ALA A 194 2.66 6.97 -6.77
N GLY A 195 3.76 6.64 -6.09
CA GLY A 195 3.87 6.64 -4.63
C GLY A 195 3.56 7.98 -3.96
N LEU A 196 3.53 9.10 -4.70
CA LEU A 196 3.10 10.42 -4.23
C LEU A 196 1.58 10.51 -4.03
N PHE A 197 0.80 9.66 -4.70
CA PHE A 197 -0.66 9.80 -4.75
C PHE A 197 -1.31 9.65 -3.37
N ASN A 198 -1.15 8.52 -2.70
CA ASN A 198 -1.82 8.23 -1.44
C ASN A 198 -1.47 9.21 -0.30
N PRO A 199 -0.19 9.53 -0.03
CA PRO A 199 0.15 10.49 1.01
C PRO A 199 -0.43 11.88 0.74
N SER A 200 -0.42 12.33 -0.53
CA SER A 200 -0.97 13.62 -0.92
C SER A 200 -2.50 13.64 -0.83
N LEU A 201 -3.16 12.54 -1.19
CA LEU A 201 -4.62 12.39 -1.07
C LEU A 201 -5.05 12.47 0.41
N LEU A 202 -4.39 11.70 1.28
CA LEU A 202 -4.68 11.71 2.72
C LEU A 202 -4.42 13.09 3.34
N GLY A 203 -3.36 13.79 2.91
CA GLY A 203 -3.09 15.15 3.32
C GLY A 203 -4.20 16.12 2.93
N LEU A 204 -4.71 16.03 1.69
CA LEU A 204 -5.83 16.85 1.23
C LEU A 204 -7.12 16.54 1.98
N ILE A 205 -7.44 15.27 2.21
CA ILE A 205 -8.63 14.86 2.96
C ILE A 205 -8.55 15.38 4.41
N SER A 206 -7.41 15.23 5.07
CA SER A 206 -7.25 15.67 6.46
C SER A 206 -7.45 17.18 6.65
N LYS A 207 -7.12 17.99 5.64
CA LYS A 207 -7.34 19.44 5.66
C LYS A 207 -8.81 19.84 5.47
N GLN A 208 -9.62 18.98 4.84
CA GLN A 208 -11.03 19.27 4.58
C GLN A 208 -11.96 18.79 5.70
N VAL A 209 -11.52 17.79 6.49
CA VAL A 209 -12.35 17.23 7.56
C VAL A 209 -12.20 18.01 8.88
N GLY A 210 -11.15 18.86 9.01
CA GLY A 210 -10.89 19.65 10.22
C GLY A 210 -10.59 18.80 11.47
N PRO A 211 -10.12 19.41 12.55
CA PRO A 211 -10.02 18.74 13.84
C PRO A 211 -11.41 18.51 14.45
#